data_b6ea79ce1048726cb73bedd710dca936
#
_entry.id   b6ea79ce1048726cb73bedd710dca936
#
_cell.length_a   1.000
_cell.length_b   1.000
_cell.length_c   1.000
_cell.angle_alpha   90.00
_cell.angle_beta   90.00
_cell.angle_gamma   90.00
#
_symmetry.space_group_name_H-M   'P 1'
#
loop_
_entity.id
_entity.type
_entity.pdbx_description
1 polymer ?
#
loop_
_entity_poly.entity_id
_entity_poly.type
_entity_poly.pdbx_seq_one_letter_code
_entity_poly.pdbx_strand_id
1 'polypeptide(L)'
;MKNPYLSIVIAGRNDNYGGDFNQRLQNTLDWISHWVNHYHLPAELIFVNYNPIAENDSIAEMITFPVATSYFSTRIIEVAEDVHQELLEEGIRKPVPFFEFIAKNAGIRRAKGKFILCTNADVVFDPQIFEFLSKQNLEEGVFYRATRVDFNSKEKLIFAGNEANFLAQVHRNVFKYFMRGGTYLLKSPLSLYTTFRLLNIYNFVRRLFYTAIYPFRKITRIFYIPFSEELFTFQYACNASGDFFLMDKESWLKERGYPEDTWIATHCDSLHLLMTAVSGVRQKNLPWLVYHQEHERRFNFDTENHDMNLMYHHLLANGAVMTSQKCSFNTNTDDWGIFNYDLEETNV
;
A
#
# COMPACT_ATOMS: atom_id res chain seq x y z
N MET A 1 18.90 -9.33 -13.33
CA MET A 1 19.65 -8.18 -12.77
C MET A 1 20.21 -8.58 -11.39
N LYS A 2 21.52 -8.38 -11.11
CA LYS A 2 22.09 -8.92 -9.85
C LYS A 2 21.71 -8.15 -8.59
N ASN A 3 21.54 -6.84 -8.64
CA ASN A 3 21.18 -5.99 -7.51
C ASN A 3 20.30 -4.82 -7.97
N PRO A 4 18.98 -4.96 -8.01
CA PRO A 4 18.10 -3.84 -8.34
C PRO A 4 18.18 -2.75 -7.25
N TYR A 5 17.98 -1.50 -7.64
CA TYR A 5 17.83 -0.41 -6.69
C TYR A 5 16.47 -0.49 -5.96
N LEU A 6 15.44 -0.87 -6.72
CA LEU A 6 14.06 -0.94 -6.25
C LEU A 6 13.46 -2.33 -6.47
N SER A 7 12.80 -2.88 -5.46
CA SER A 7 11.85 -3.98 -5.63
C SER A 7 10.44 -3.44 -5.50
N ILE A 8 9.57 -3.75 -6.46
CA ILE A 8 8.14 -3.42 -6.42
C ILE A 8 7.39 -4.71 -6.13
N VAL A 9 6.69 -4.74 -5.00
CA VAL A 9 5.94 -5.91 -4.54
C VAL A 9 4.46 -5.69 -4.73
N ILE A 10 3.82 -6.60 -5.45
CA ILE A 10 2.37 -6.65 -5.70
C ILE A 10 1.90 -8.06 -5.35
N ALA A 11 0.73 -8.18 -4.74
CA ALA A 11 0.10 -9.46 -4.50
C ALA A 11 -1.28 -9.52 -5.16
N GLY A 12 -1.69 -10.70 -5.59
CA GLY A 12 -2.96 -10.94 -6.22
C GLY A 12 -3.35 -12.41 -6.24
N ARG A 13 -4.56 -12.68 -6.73
CA ARG A 13 -5.14 -14.01 -6.87
C ARG A 13 -5.91 -14.08 -8.19
N ASN A 14 -6.01 -15.26 -8.79
CA ASN A 14 -6.73 -15.48 -10.06
C ASN A 14 -8.25 -15.62 -9.89
N ASP A 15 -8.87 -14.85 -8.98
CA ASP A 15 -10.31 -14.92 -8.64
C ASP A 15 -11.14 -13.77 -9.21
N ASN A 16 -10.58 -12.96 -10.07
CA ASN A 16 -11.21 -11.78 -10.67
C ASN A 16 -11.89 -10.85 -9.64
N TYR A 17 -11.24 -10.64 -8.50
CA TYR A 17 -11.72 -9.81 -7.39
C TYR A 17 -12.22 -8.44 -7.85
N GLY A 18 -13.44 -8.07 -7.41
CA GLY A 18 -14.06 -6.76 -7.72
C GLY A 18 -14.47 -6.58 -9.18
N GLY A 19 -14.46 -7.65 -10.00
CA GLY A 19 -14.61 -7.58 -11.44
C GLY A 19 -13.42 -6.91 -12.14
N ASP A 20 -13.13 -7.23 -13.36
CA ASP A 20 -12.04 -6.62 -14.15
C ASP A 20 -10.64 -6.60 -13.49
N PHE A 21 -10.37 -7.49 -12.52
CA PHE A 21 -9.07 -7.57 -11.84
C PHE A 21 -7.91 -7.68 -12.84
N ASN A 22 -8.05 -8.55 -13.83
CA ASN A 22 -7.03 -8.78 -14.83
C ASN A 22 -6.70 -7.49 -15.60
N GLN A 23 -7.71 -6.71 -15.97
CA GLN A 23 -7.47 -5.44 -16.67
C GLN A 23 -6.81 -4.39 -15.78
N ARG A 24 -7.21 -4.31 -14.51
CA ARG A 24 -6.59 -3.38 -13.56
C ARG A 24 -5.13 -3.73 -13.31
N LEU A 25 -4.85 -5.01 -13.10
CA LEU A 25 -3.49 -5.51 -12.94
C LEU A 25 -2.67 -5.26 -14.21
N GLN A 26 -3.20 -5.57 -15.40
CA GLN A 26 -2.49 -5.34 -16.65
C GLN A 26 -2.12 -3.86 -16.83
N ASN A 27 -3.06 -2.95 -16.58
CA ASN A 27 -2.77 -1.50 -16.62
C ASN A 27 -1.63 -1.11 -15.68
N THR A 28 -1.64 -1.66 -14.47
CA THR A 28 -0.62 -1.38 -13.44
C THR A 28 0.76 -1.90 -13.88
N LEU A 29 0.83 -3.13 -14.40
CA LEU A 29 2.08 -3.74 -14.85
C LEU A 29 2.65 -3.03 -16.06
N ASP A 30 1.82 -2.75 -17.06
CA ASP A 30 2.24 -2.05 -18.29
C ASP A 30 2.72 -0.63 -17.97
N TRP A 31 2.03 0.06 -17.05
CA TRP A 31 2.41 1.39 -16.59
C TRP A 31 3.75 1.41 -15.85
N ILE A 32 3.94 0.48 -14.92
CA ILE A 32 5.20 0.33 -14.20
C ILE A 32 6.34 0.01 -15.18
N SER A 33 6.14 -0.97 -16.04
CA SER A 33 7.14 -1.38 -17.04
C SER A 33 7.53 -0.23 -17.98
N HIS A 34 6.53 0.51 -18.47
CA HIS A 34 6.75 1.68 -19.31
C HIS A 34 7.70 2.70 -18.66
N TRP A 35 7.36 3.13 -17.45
CA TRP A 35 8.12 4.19 -16.78
C TRP A 35 9.45 3.75 -16.21
N VAL A 36 9.55 2.51 -15.70
CA VAL A 36 10.82 1.94 -15.24
C VAL A 36 11.83 1.88 -16.39
N ASN A 37 11.40 1.45 -17.58
CA ASN A 37 12.25 1.40 -18.74
C ASN A 37 12.55 2.80 -19.30
N HIS A 38 11.56 3.71 -19.33
CA HIS A 38 11.74 5.08 -19.78
C HIS A 38 12.83 5.82 -19.01
N TYR A 39 12.81 5.68 -17.68
CA TYR A 39 13.78 6.33 -16.79
C TYR A 39 15.02 5.49 -16.50
N HIS A 40 15.16 4.31 -17.09
CA HIS A 40 16.27 3.38 -16.85
C HIS A 40 16.47 3.08 -15.35
N LEU A 41 15.38 2.95 -14.61
CA LEU A 41 15.40 2.66 -13.18
C LEU A 41 15.73 1.18 -12.93
N PRO A 42 16.87 0.85 -12.28
CA PRO A 42 17.17 -0.54 -11.97
C PRO A 42 16.15 -1.12 -10.96
N ALA A 43 15.18 -1.87 -11.43
CA ALA A 43 14.09 -2.39 -10.63
C ALA A 43 13.75 -3.85 -10.93
N GLU A 44 13.23 -4.54 -9.93
CA GLU A 44 12.51 -5.81 -10.10
C GLU A 44 11.05 -5.64 -9.70
N LEU A 45 10.17 -6.34 -10.38
CA LEU A 45 8.79 -6.58 -9.99
C LEU A 45 8.69 -7.96 -9.36
N ILE A 46 8.05 -8.05 -8.20
CA ILE A 46 7.71 -9.30 -7.55
C ILE A 46 6.19 -9.36 -7.47
N PHE A 47 5.61 -10.27 -8.23
CA PHE A 47 4.18 -10.57 -8.13
C PHE A 47 3.99 -11.82 -7.27
N VAL A 48 3.25 -11.71 -6.19
CA VAL A 48 2.91 -12.85 -5.35
C VAL A 48 1.53 -13.37 -5.73
N ASN A 49 1.51 -14.53 -6.40
CA ASN A 49 0.30 -15.27 -6.76
C ASN A 49 -0.12 -16.11 -5.54
N TYR A 50 -1.08 -15.61 -4.78
CA TYR A 50 -1.44 -16.21 -3.49
C TYR A 50 -2.68 -17.09 -3.60
N ASN A 51 -2.57 -18.35 -3.16
CA ASN A 51 -3.68 -19.30 -3.10
C ASN A 51 -4.49 -19.34 -4.40
N PRO A 52 -3.87 -19.63 -5.55
CA PRO A 52 -4.56 -19.62 -6.83
C PRO A 52 -5.68 -20.67 -6.87
N ILE A 53 -6.76 -20.36 -7.58
CA ILE A 53 -7.87 -21.28 -7.84
C ILE A 53 -7.44 -22.20 -8.98
N ALA A 54 -7.36 -23.50 -8.71
CA ALA A 54 -6.87 -24.49 -9.67
C ALA A 54 -7.75 -24.65 -10.91
N GLU A 55 -9.06 -24.36 -10.79
CA GLU A 55 -10.04 -24.44 -11.89
C GLU A 55 -10.01 -23.22 -12.81
N ASN A 56 -9.36 -22.14 -12.40
CA ASN A 56 -9.23 -20.94 -13.22
C ASN A 56 -7.91 -20.99 -14.03
N ASP A 57 -7.88 -20.22 -15.13
CA ASP A 57 -6.64 -20.01 -15.85
C ASP A 57 -5.54 -19.47 -14.92
N SER A 58 -4.32 -19.89 -15.12
CA SER A 58 -3.20 -19.40 -14.32
C SER A 58 -3.00 -17.90 -14.53
N ILE A 59 -2.42 -17.22 -13.52
CA ILE A 59 -2.16 -15.79 -13.63
C ILE A 59 -1.25 -15.45 -14.83
N ALA A 60 -0.36 -16.37 -15.22
CA ALA A 60 0.52 -16.19 -16.36
C ALA A 60 -0.20 -16.34 -17.72
N GLU A 61 -1.34 -17.04 -17.78
CA GLU A 61 -2.20 -17.12 -18.95
C GLU A 61 -3.14 -15.92 -19.07
N MET A 62 -3.57 -15.36 -17.94
CA MET A 62 -4.50 -14.22 -17.91
C MET A 62 -3.82 -12.86 -18.08
N ILE A 63 -2.55 -12.75 -17.72
CA ILE A 63 -1.80 -11.51 -17.62
C ILE A 63 -0.51 -11.60 -18.44
N THR A 64 -0.26 -10.57 -19.24
CA THR A 64 1.05 -10.42 -19.91
C THR A 64 2.01 -9.70 -18.97
N PHE A 65 2.89 -10.46 -18.34
CA PHE A 65 3.91 -9.87 -17.47
C PHE A 65 4.99 -9.15 -18.29
N PRO A 66 5.60 -8.07 -17.74
CA PRO A 66 6.66 -7.35 -18.43
C PRO A 66 7.88 -8.24 -18.68
N VAL A 67 8.33 -8.25 -19.92
CA VAL A 67 9.54 -8.97 -20.34
C VAL A 67 10.78 -8.31 -19.72
N ALA A 68 11.74 -9.15 -19.32
CA ALA A 68 12.99 -8.66 -18.75
C ALA A 68 13.77 -7.78 -19.71
N THR A 69 14.30 -6.66 -19.19
CA THR A 69 15.19 -5.73 -19.90
C THR A 69 16.51 -5.58 -19.13
N SER A 70 17.41 -4.70 -19.60
CA SER A 70 18.62 -4.38 -18.83
C SER A 70 18.34 -3.68 -17.49
N TYR A 71 17.19 -3.06 -17.34
CA TYR A 71 16.81 -2.28 -16.16
C TYR A 71 15.67 -2.89 -15.36
N PHE A 72 14.91 -3.82 -15.92
CA PHE A 72 13.72 -4.37 -15.31
C PHE A 72 13.66 -5.88 -15.43
N SER A 73 13.26 -6.55 -14.35
CA SER A 73 13.01 -7.99 -14.33
C SER A 73 11.77 -8.29 -13.52
N THR A 74 11.04 -9.35 -13.88
CA THR A 74 9.83 -9.78 -13.18
C THR A 74 10.05 -11.18 -12.59
N ARG A 75 9.61 -11.38 -11.35
CA ARG A 75 9.50 -12.68 -10.69
C ARG A 75 8.07 -12.89 -10.20
N ILE A 76 7.57 -14.09 -10.40
CA ILE A 76 6.31 -14.55 -9.81
C ILE A 76 6.68 -15.51 -8.67
N ILE A 77 6.12 -15.27 -7.50
CA ILE A 77 6.23 -16.15 -6.34
C ILE A 77 4.86 -16.75 -6.09
N GLU A 78 4.76 -18.05 -6.07
CA GLU A 78 3.50 -18.73 -5.83
C GLU A 78 3.39 -19.19 -4.38
N VAL A 79 2.28 -18.85 -3.73
CA VAL A 79 1.87 -19.37 -2.43
C VAL A 79 0.71 -20.33 -2.65
N ALA A 80 0.99 -21.61 -2.64
CA ALA A 80 0.04 -22.67 -2.95
C ALA A 80 -1.08 -22.80 -1.92
N GLU A 81 -2.14 -23.51 -2.28
CA GLU A 81 -3.34 -23.68 -1.43
C GLU A 81 -3.04 -24.40 -0.12
N ASP A 82 -2.16 -25.39 -0.13
CA ASP A 82 -1.77 -26.13 1.07
C ASP A 82 -1.14 -25.23 2.13
N VAL A 83 -0.24 -24.32 1.71
CA VAL A 83 0.33 -23.29 2.60
C VAL A 83 -0.77 -22.39 3.18
N HIS A 84 -1.76 -21.99 2.37
CA HIS A 84 -2.88 -21.20 2.86
C HIS A 84 -3.73 -21.97 3.88
N GLN A 85 -3.99 -23.26 3.66
CA GLN A 85 -4.75 -24.09 4.58
C GLN A 85 -4.02 -24.29 5.93
N GLU A 86 -2.72 -24.54 5.91
CA GLU A 86 -1.91 -24.60 7.14
C GLU A 86 -2.00 -23.30 7.95
N LEU A 87 -1.90 -22.14 7.28
CA LEU A 87 -2.07 -20.85 7.92
C LEU A 87 -3.47 -20.62 8.51
N LEU A 88 -4.52 -21.21 7.94
CA LEU A 88 -5.88 -21.20 8.51
C LEU A 88 -6.00 -22.10 9.76
N GLU A 89 -5.34 -23.26 9.75
CA GLU A 89 -5.38 -24.22 10.87
C GLU A 89 -4.70 -23.70 12.12
N GLU A 90 -3.78 -22.75 12.03
CA GLU A 90 -3.22 -22.04 13.18
C GLU A 90 -4.29 -21.31 14.03
N GLY A 91 -5.52 -21.20 13.53
CA GLY A 91 -6.72 -20.81 14.29
C GLY A 91 -6.82 -19.34 14.68
N ILE A 92 -5.85 -18.52 14.33
CA ILE A 92 -5.80 -17.09 14.67
C ILE A 92 -6.53 -16.27 13.62
N ARG A 93 -6.67 -16.80 12.40
CA ARG A 93 -7.04 -16.05 11.19
C ARG A 93 -8.50 -16.22 10.79
N LYS A 94 -9.13 -15.13 10.32
CA LYS A 94 -10.45 -15.21 9.70
C LYS A 94 -10.35 -16.05 8.41
N PRO A 95 -11.33 -16.90 8.09
CA PRO A 95 -11.33 -17.73 6.90
C PRO A 95 -11.64 -16.89 5.64
N VAL A 96 -10.65 -16.13 5.17
CA VAL A 96 -10.71 -15.40 3.91
C VAL A 96 -9.76 -16.05 2.90
N PRO A 97 -10.10 -16.09 1.60
CA PRO A 97 -9.32 -16.83 0.61
C PRO A 97 -7.99 -16.16 0.24
N PHE A 98 -7.78 -14.93 0.65
CA PHE A 98 -6.60 -14.14 0.30
C PHE A 98 -6.10 -13.35 1.50
N PHE A 99 -4.91 -13.69 2.00
CA PHE A 99 -4.22 -12.96 3.05
C PHE A 99 -3.26 -11.94 2.42
N GLU A 100 -3.80 -10.79 2.02
CA GLU A 100 -3.08 -9.77 1.25
C GLU A 100 -1.73 -9.39 1.86
N PHE A 101 -1.69 -9.17 3.18
CA PHE A 101 -0.46 -8.68 3.84
C PHE A 101 0.55 -9.79 4.07
N ILE A 102 0.14 -11.03 4.29
CA ILE A 102 1.02 -12.20 4.31
C ILE A 102 1.63 -12.42 2.92
N ALA A 103 0.82 -12.32 1.87
CA ALA A 103 1.30 -12.40 0.49
C ALA A 103 2.32 -11.30 0.18
N LYS A 104 2.03 -10.04 0.55
CA LYS A 104 2.98 -8.92 0.41
C LYS A 104 4.26 -9.18 1.18
N ASN A 105 4.17 -9.68 2.41
CA ASN A 105 5.32 -10.04 3.25
C ASN A 105 6.20 -11.12 2.62
N ALA A 106 5.61 -12.13 1.98
CA ALA A 106 6.35 -13.15 1.24
C ALA A 106 7.22 -12.54 0.13
N GLY A 107 6.67 -11.56 -0.59
CA GLY A 107 7.40 -10.79 -1.59
C GLY A 107 8.47 -9.88 -0.99
N ILE A 108 8.15 -9.13 0.08
CA ILE A 108 9.08 -8.24 0.78
C ILE A 108 10.29 -9.01 1.30
N ARG A 109 10.05 -10.16 1.92
CA ARG A 109 11.11 -11.01 2.50
C ARG A 109 12.11 -11.51 1.45
N ARG A 110 11.62 -11.75 0.22
CA ARG A 110 12.38 -12.28 -0.92
C ARG A 110 12.88 -11.20 -1.88
N ALA A 111 12.60 -9.93 -1.60
CA ALA A 111 13.03 -8.78 -2.41
C ALA A 111 14.55 -8.62 -2.40
N LYS A 112 15.13 -8.28 -3.56
CA LYS A 112 16.58 -8.11 -3.76
C LYS A 112 17.01 -6.64 -3.81
N GLY A 113 16.04 -5.72 -4.01
CA GLY A 113 16.28 -4.28 -4.08
C GLY A 113 16.77 -3.67 -2.78
N LYS A 114 17.56 -2.61 -2.90
CA LYS A 114 17.97 -1.79 -1.75
C LYS A 114 16.77 -1.13 -1.07
N PHE A 115 15.78 -0.71 -1.86
CA PHE A 115 14.51 -0.17 -1.41
C PHE A 115 13.37 -1.07 -1.89
N ILE A 116 12.31 -1.17 -1.09
CA ILE A 116 11.14 -1.99 -1.41
C ILE A 116 9.89 -1.12 -1.37
N LEU A 117 9.21 -1.03 -2.50
CA LEU A 117 7.89 -0.44 -2.66
C LEU A 117 6.83 -1.53 -2.63
N CYS A 118 5.94 -1.45 -1.66
CA CYS A 118 4.75 -2.28 -1.61
C CYS A 118 3.55 -1.49 -2.13
N THR A 119 2.78 -2.09 -3.04
CA THR A 119 1.62 -1.47 -3.68
C THR A 119 0.53 -2.51 -3.97
N ASN A 120 -0.61 -2.04 -4.50
CA ASN A 120 -1.71 -2.89 -4.92
C ASN A 120 -1.73 -3.13 -6.43
N ALA A 121 -2.47 -4.15 -6.84
CA ALA A 121 -2.57 -4.61 -8.22
C ALA A 121 -3.33 -3.65 -9.17
N ASP A 122 -3.92 -2.61 -8.63
CA ASP A 122 -4.83 -1.68 -9.30
C ASP A 122 -4.45 -0.20 -9.10
N VAL A 123 -3.16 0.04 -8.84
CA VAL A 123 -2.64 1.39 -8.56
C VAL A 123 -1.67 1.84 -9.64
N VAL A 124 -1.97 2.97 -10.25
CA VAL A 124 -1.14 3.65 -11.23
C VAL A 124 -0.46 4.85 -10.57
N PHE A 125 0.84 5.06 -10.81
CA PHE A 125 1.59 6.14 -10.19
C PHE A 125 1.72 7.35 -11.12
N ASP A 126 1.77 8.55 -10.53
CA ASP A 126 2.19 9.73 -11.28
C ASP A 126 3.59 9.49 -11.89
N PRO A 127 3.82 9.82 -13.17
CA PRO A 127 5.12 9.65 -13.83
C PRO A 127 6.29 10.30 -13.09
N GLN A 128 6.03 11.42 -12.42
CA GLN A 128 7.05 12.12 -11.63
C GLN A 128 7.56 11.31 -10.43
N ILE A 129 6.79 10.31 -9.96
CA ILE A 129 7.27 9.36 -8.95
C ILE A 129 8.41 8.52 -9.54
N PHE A 130 8.27 8.02 -10.77
CA PHE A 130 9.34 7.24 -11.42
C PHE A 130 10.57 8.09 -11.72
N GLU A 131 10.38 9.36 -12.14
CA GLU A 131 11.47 10.31 -12.30
C GLU A 131 12.22 10.54 -10.96
N PHE A 132 11.50 10.69 -9.86
CA PHE A 132 12.09 10.83 -8.54
C PHE A 132 12.87 9.57 -8.13
N LEU A 133 12.31 8.39 -8.33
CA LEU A 133 12.94 7.11 -8.00
C LEU A 133 14.19 6.84 -8.84
N SER A 134 14.19 7.26 -10.11
CA SER A 134 15.33 7.07 -11.02
C SER A 134 16.58 7.85 -10.62
N LYS A 135 16.43 8.92 -9.84
CA LYS A 135 17.55 9.69 -9.28
C LYS A 135 18.32 8.94 -8.19
N GLN A 136 17.78 7.82 -7.71
CA GLN A 136 18.39 6.93 -6.71
C GLN A 136 18.85 7.63 -5.43
N ASN A 137 18.12 8.66 -5.01
CA ASN A 137 18.42 9.50 -3.85
C ASN A 137 17.48 9.24 -2.65
N LEU A 138 16.94 8.03 -2.53
CA LEU A 138 16.13 7.65 -1.38
C LEU A 138 17.02 7.56 -0.12
N GLU A 139 16.47 7.99 1.00
CA GLU A 139 17.13 7.98 2.30
C GLU A 139 16.78 6.71 3.08
N GLU A 140 17.78 6.07 3.68
CA GLU A 140 17.57 4.97 4.62
C GLU A 140 16.98 5.51 5.94
N GLY A 141 16.18 4.70 6.63
CA GLY A 141 15.46 5.14 7.83
C GLY A 141 14.34 6.15 7.54
N VAL A 142 13.89 6.19 6.30
CA VAL A 142 12.76 6.99 5.83
C VAL A 142 11.77 6.10 5.10
N PHE A 143 10.49 6.19 5.46
CA PHE A 143 9.44 5.61 4.63
C PHE A 143 8.70 6.70 3.85
N TYR A 144 8.49 6.42 2.58
CA TYR A 144 7.87 7.34 1.64
C TYR A 144 6.42 6.94 1.39
N ARG A 145 5.57 7.95 1.33
CA ARG A 145 4.14 7.82 1.05
C ARG A 145 3.74 8.72 -0.11
N ALA A 146 2.80 8.28 -0.92
CA ALA A 146 2.11 9.12 -1.90
C ALA A 146 0.62 9.17 -1.56
N THR A 147 -0.04 10.26 -1.91
CA THR A 147 -1.48 10.43 -1.64
C THR A 147 -2.28 9.69 -2.70
N ARG A 148 -3.17 8.81 -2.24
CA ARG A 148 -4.12 8.10 -3.10
C ARG A 148 -5.27 9.01 -3.51
N VAL A 149 -5.66 8.91 -4.76
CA VAL A 149 -6.95 9.35 -5.29
C VAL A 149 -7.61 8.18 -6.03
N ASP A 150 -8.95 8.04 -5.87
CA ASP A 150 -9.70 7.04 -6.62
C ASP A 150 -10.29 7.65 -7.87
N PHE A 151 -10.21 6.94 -8.97
CA PHE A 151 -10.91 7.26 -10.19
C PHE A 151 -11.83 6.12 -10.61
N ASN A 152 -12.96 6.47 -11.19
CA ASN A 152 -13.91 5.51 -11.74
C ASN A 152 -14.09 5.82 -13.22
N SER A 153 -13.69 4.90 -14.07
CA SER A 153 -13.99 4.97 -15.50
C SER A 153 -15.21 4.10 -15.79
N LYS A 154 -16.28 4.72 -16.31
CA LYS A 154 -17.46 3.98 -16.81
C LYS A 154 -17.11 3.15 -18.04
N GLU A 155 -16.08 3.53 -18.75
CA GLU A 155 -15.52 2.81 -19.87
C GLU A 155 -14.28 2.04 -19.40
N LYS A 156 -14.07 0.87 -19.97
CA LYS A 156 -12.90 0.05 -19.67
C LYS A 156 -11.64 0.81 -20.06
N LEU A 157 -10.94 1.34 -19.06
CA LEU A 157 -9.69 2.08 -19.29
C LEU A 157 -8.55 1.10 -19.54
N ILE A 158 -7.87 1.27 -20.66
CA ILE A 158 -6.74 0.43 -21.07
C ILE A 158 -5.55 1.33 -21.35
N PHE A 159 -4.41 1.02 -20.73
CA PHE A 159 -3.15 1.64 -21.09
C PHE A 159 -2.58 0.95 -22.33
N ALA A 160 -2.56 1.67 -23.43
CA ALA A 160 -2.06 1.18 -24.73
C ALA A 160 -0.83 1.98 -25.22
N GLY A 161 0.06 2.36 -24.30
CA GLY A 161 1.30 3.07 -24.62
C GLY A 161 1.14 4.58 -24.86
N ASN A 162 -0.07 5.15 -24.75
CA ASN A 162 -0.30 6.60 -24.82
C ASN A 162 -0.56 7.16 -23.41
N GLU A 163 0.52 7.55 -22.73
CA GLU A 163 0.51 8.03 -21.37
C GLU A 163 -0.32 9.31 -21.17
N ALA A 164 -0.24 10.26 -22.12
CA ALA A 164 -0.96 11.52 -22.01
C ALA A 164 -2.48 11.32 -22.08
N ASN A 165 -2.95 10.48 -22.98
CA ASN A 165 -4.37 10.14 -23.12
C ASN A 165 -4.87 9.35 -21.89
N PHE A 166 -4.09 8.37 -21.43
CA PHE A 166 -4.43 7.58 -20.25
C PHE A 166 -4.57 8.45 -19.03
N LEU A 167 -3.57 9.28 -18.71
CA LEU A 167 -3.62 10.21 -17.57
C LEU A 167 -4.75 11.24 -17.70
N ALA A 168 -5.02 11.77 -18.89
CA ALA A 168 -6.13 12.68 -19.09
C ALA A 168 -7.49 12.03 -18.75
N GLN A 169 -7.68 10.75 -19.07
CA GLN A 169 -8.86 9.99 -18.70
C GLN A 169 -8.91 9.72 -17.19
N VAL A 170 -7.79 9.29 -16.58
CA VAL A 170 -7.68 9.12 -15.13
C VAL A 170 -8.06 10.41 -14.41
N HIS A 171 -7.40 11.53 -14.73
CA HIS A 171 -7.61 12.82 -14.06
C HIS A 171 -9.05 13.34 -14.17
N ARG A 172 -9.70 13.13 -15.32
CA ARG A 172 -11.10 13.53 -15.54
C ARG A 172 -12.07 12.75 -14.67
N ASN A 173 -11.72 11.52 -14.30
CA ASN A 173 -12.59 10.58 -13.58
C ASN A 173 -12.28 10.46 -12.09
N VAL A 174 -11.34 11.25 -11.56
CA VAL A 174 -11.07 11.30 -10.11
C VAL A 174 -12.28 11.87 -9.37
N PHE A 175 -12.67 11.18 -8.29
CA PHE A 175 -13.82 11.57 -7.48
C PHE A 175 -13.59 11.47 -5.97
N LYS A 176 -12.48 10.84 -5.53
CA LYS A 176 -12.21 10.60 -4.11
C LYS A 176 -10.73 10.84 -3.79
N TYR A 177 -10.47 11.50 -2.67
CA TYR A 177 -9.14 11.90 -2.25
C TYR A 177 -8.86 11.41 -0.83
N PHE A 178 -7.81 10.62 -0.64
CA PHE A 178 -7.36 10.12 0.66
C PHE A 178 -6.27 11.02 1.22
N MET A 179 -6.70 12.10 1.86
CA MET A 179 -5.78 13.09 2.38
C MET A 179 -5.34 12.77 3.81
N ARG A 180 -4.24 13.37 4.24
CA ARG A 180 -3.87 13.36 5.65
C ARG A 180 -5.00 13.99 6.47
N GLY A 181 -5.55 13.20 7.41
CA GLY A 181 -6.63 13.65 8.29
C GLY A 181 -8.05 13.54 7.74
N GLY A 182 -8.26 12.91 6.58
CA GLY A 182 -9.60 12.64 6.09
C GLY A 182 -9.69 12.18 4.65
N THR A 183 -10.86 11.67 4.31
CA THR A 183 -11.22 11.25 2.96
C THR A 183 -12.28 12.20 2.42
N TYR A 184 -12.13 12.66 1.19
CA TYR A 184 -13.02 13.62 0.55
C TYR A 184 -13.61 13.03 -0.72
N LEU A 185 -14.93 12.96 -0.78
CA LEU A 185 -15.69 12.64 -1.98
C LEU A 185 -16.00 13.98 -2.70
N LEU A 186 -15.32 14.24 -3.79
CA LEU A 186 -15.41 15.51 -4.48
C LEU A 186 -15.19 15.36 -5.98
N LYS A 187 -16.21 15.68 -6.77
CA LYS A 187 -16.08 15.87 -8.20
C LYS A 187 -15.84 17.35 -8.47
N SER A 188 -14.57 17.73 -8.52
CA SER A 188 -14.18 19.15 -8.65
C SER A 188 -14.25 19.62 -10.10
N PRO A 189 -14.75 20.84 -10.36
CA PRO A 189 -14.61 21.49 -11.66
C PRO A 189 -13.19 22.02 -11.94
N LEU A 190 -12.36 22.07 -10.90
CA LEU A 190 -10.97 22.50 -11.01
C LEU A 190 -10.07 21.34 -11.47
N SER A 191 -8.87 21.68 -11.93
CA SER A 191 -7.88 20.63 -12.24
C SER A 191 -7.56 19.78 -11.00
N LEU A 192 -7.20 18.52 -11.21
CA LEU A 192 -6.86 17.57 -10.15
C LEU A 192 -5.84 18.15 -9.17
N TYR A 193 -4.74 18.70 -9.67
CA TYR A 193 -3.68 19.24 -8.82
C TYR A 193 -4.08 20.53 -8.10
N THR A 194 -4.93 21.36 -8.69
CA THR A 194 -5.49 22.53 -8.00
C THR A 194 -6.37 22.10 -6.84
N THR A 195 -7.26 21.15 -7.07
CA THR A 195 -8.11 20.56 -6.02
C THR A 195 -7.27 19.95 -4.90
N PHE A 196 -6.26 19.16 -5.25
CA PHE A 196 -5.34 18.55 -4.31
C PHE A 196 -4.62 19.60 -3.44
N ARG A 197 -4.11 20.67 -4.04
CA ARG A 197 -3.45 21.78 -3.30
C ARG A 197 -4.41 22.48 -2.34
N LEU A 198 -5.63 22.76 -2.75
CA LEU A 198 -6.64 23.39 -1.90
C LEU A 198 -7.01 22.49 -0.72
N LEU A 199 -7.19 21.18 -0.94
CA LEU A 199 -7.43 20.22 0.14
C LEU A 199 -6.24 20.13 1.11
N ASN A 200 -5.00 20.22 0.63
CA ASN A 200 -3.82 20.25 1.50
C ASN A 200 -3.80 21.51 2.38
N ILE A 201 -4.11 22.69 1.82
CA ILE A 201 -4.20 23.94 2.59
C ILE A 201 -5.30 23.81 3.64
N TYR A 202 -6.48 23.34 3.26
CA TYR A 202 -7.58 23.11 4.19
C TYR A 202 -7.19 22.18 5.35
N ASN A 203 -6.56 21.05 5.04
CA ASN A 203 -6.09 20.09 6.07
C ASN A 203 -5.00 20.68 6.96
N PHE A 204 -4.10 21.50 6.40
CA PHE A 204 -3.09 22.19 7.18
C PHE A 204 -3.71 23.15 8.21
N VAL A 205 -4.65 23.99 7.79
CA VAL A 205 -5.37 24.92 8.67
C VAL A 205 -6.16 24.13 9.74
N ARG A 206 -6.86 23.08 9.32
CA ARG A 206 -7.59 22.20 10.23
C ARG A 206 -6.67 21.58 11.28
N ARG A 207 -5.51 21.10 10.87
CA ARG A 207 -4.48 20.54 11.78
C ARG A 207 -4.01 21.59 12.80
N LEU A 208 -3.70 22.80 12.37
CA LEU A 208 -3.30 23.89 13.28
C LEU A 208 -4.39 24.17 14.34
N PHE A 209 -5.64 24.23 13.89
CA PHE A 209 -6.78 24.41 14.79
C PHE A 209 -6.89 23.30 15.82
N TYR A 210 -6.87 22.03 15.39
CA TYR A 210 -6.92 20.88 16.31
C TYR A 210 -5.76 20.85 17.30
N THR A 211 -4.55 21.18 16.84
CA THR A 211 -3.37 21.24 17.71
C THR A 211 -3.52 22.34 18.75
N ALA A 212 -4.06 23.50 18.39
CA ALA A 212 -4.26 24.62 19.31
C ALA A 212 -5.32 24.35 20.38
N ILE A 213 -6.40 23.65 20.03
CA ILE A 213 -7.48 23.34 21.00
C ILE A 213 -7.23 22.08 21.84
N TYR A 214 -6.26 21.26 21.46
CA TYR A 214 -5.97 19.99 22.13
C TYR A 214 -5.73 20.10 23.65
N PRO A 215 -4.91 21.06 24.16
CA PRO A 215 -4.72 21.22 25.60
C PRO A 215 -6.03 21.49 26.36
N PHE A 216 -6.93 22.28 25.75
CA PHE A 216 -8.23 22.62 26.37
C PHE A 216 -9.16 21.41 26.41
N ARG A 217 -9.20 20.59 25.37
CA ARG A 217 -9.98 19.34 25.34
C ARG A 217 -9.52 18.35 26.40
N LYS A 218 -8.22 18.25 26.65
CA LYS A 218 -7.65 17.40 27.70
C LYS A 218 -8.06 17.85 29.12
N ILE A 219 -8.15 19.15 29.35
CA ILE A 219 -8.51 19.74 30.65
C ILE A 219 -10.02 19.63 30.93
N THR A 220 -10.84 19.88 29.92
CA THR A 220 -12.30 20.02 30.13
C THR A 220 -13.04 18.68 30.13
N ARG A 221 -12.45 17.58 29.65
CA ARG A 221 -13.11 16.26 29.45
C ARG A 221 -14.48 16.30 28.76
N ILE A 222 -14.90 17.46 28.24
CA ILE A 222 -16.24 17.71 27.68
C ILE A 222 -16.42 17.05 26.33
N PHE A 223 -15.33 16.82 25.59
CA PHE A 223 -15.33 16.05 24.36
C PHE A 223 -14.19 15.02 24.42
N TYR A 224 -14.49 13.89 25.01
CA TYR A 224 -13.61 12.73 24.96
C TYR A 224 -13.68 12.12 23.55
N ILE A 225 -12.94 12.72 22.64
CA ILE A 225 -12.54 11.99 21.44
C ILE A 225 -11.39 11.10 21.91
N PRO A 226 -11.49 9.77 21.77
CA PRO A 226 -10.39 8.89 22.11
C PRO A 226 -9.13 9.47 21.47
N PHE A 227 -8.07 9.61 22.22
CA PHE A 227 -6.77 10.21 21.87
C PHE A 227 -6.21 9.69 20.53
N SER A 228 -6.67 8.55 20.08
CA SER A 228 -6.12 7.74 19.06
C SER A 228 -6.34 8.23 17.63
N GLU A 229 -7.59 8.35 17.21
CA GLU A 229 -7.90 8.43 15.77
C GLU A 229 -7.46 9.71 15.09
N GLU A 230 -7.92 10.85 15.58
CA GLU A 230 -7.70 12.12 14.87
C GLU A 230 -6.24 12.56 14.90
N LEU A 231 -5.52 12.37 16.02
CA LEU A 231 -4.14 12.82 16.13
C LEU A 231 -3.19 11.98 15.28
N PHE A 232 -3.35 10.66 15.24
CA PHE A 232 -2.54 9.81 14.38
C PHE A 232 -2.78 10.13 12.90
N THR A 233 -4.03 10.25 12.48
CA THR A 233 -4.36 10.57 11.08
C THR A 233 -3.92 11.97 10.66
N PHE A 234 -3.84 12.93 11.62
CA PHE A 234 -3.26 14.24 11.36
C PHE A 234 -1.74 14.27 11.42
N GLN A 235 -1.12 13.46 12.26
CA GLN A 235 0.33 13.40 12.38
C GLN A 235 0.95 12.60 11.22
N TYR A 236 0.34 11.48 10.86
CA TYR A 236 0.81 10.58 9.81
C TYR A 236 -0.21 10.45 8.69
N ALA A 237 0.27 10.26 7.47
CA ALA A 237 -0.60 10.00 6.32
C ALA A 237 -0.95 8.50 6.27
N CYS A 238 -1.84 8.06 7.18
CA CYS A 238 -2.21 6.64 7.33
C CYS A 238 -3.19 6.16 6.26
N ASN A 239 -4.08 7.05 5.76
CA ASN A 239 -5.12 6.66 4.83
C ASN A 239 -4.54 6.00 3.58
N ALA A 240 -5.09 4.84 3.21
CA ALA A 240 -4.69 4.08 2.04
C ALA A 240 -3.18 3.80 1.99
N SER A 241 -2.61 3.38 3.13
CA SER A 241 -1.16 3.15 3.22
C SER A 241 -0.69 1.92 2.45
N GLY A 242 -1.55 0.96 2.20
CA GLY A 242 -1.25 -0.22 1.40
C GLY A 242 -0.99 0.03 -0.08
N ASP A 243 -1.40 1.20 -0.62
CA ASP A 243 -1.26 1.51 -2.04
C ASP A 243 0.12 2.05 -2.43
N PHE A 244 0.83 2.64 -1.49
CA PHE A 244 2.20 3.11 -1.72
C PHE A 244 2.94 3.20 -0.39
N PHE A 245 3.74 2.18 -0.10
CA PHE A 245 4.61 2.16 1.06
C PHE A 245 6.03 1.76 0.62
N LEU A 246 6.94 2.72 0.67
CA LEU A 246 8.31 2.56 0.18
C LEU A 246 9.29 2.87 1.30
N MET A 247 10.16 1.92 1.64
CA MET A 247 11.30 2.17 2.53
C MET A 247 12.48 1.26 2.19
N ASP A 248 13.61 1.49 2.83
CA ASP A 248 14.78 0.65 2.66
C ASP A 248 14.54 -0.77 3.18
N LYS A 249 15.23 -1.75 2.59
CA LYS A 249 15.09 -3.16 2.91
C LYS A 249 15.40 -3.46 4.38
N GLU A 250 16.41 -2.83 4.95
CA GLU A 250 16.80 -3.06 6.34
C GLU A 250 15.70 -2.63 7.32
N SER A 251 15.04 -1.50 7.04
CA SER A 251 13.87 -1.07 7.81
C SER A 251 12.72 -2.07 7.70
N TRP A 252 12.41 -2.59 6.50
CA TRP A 252 11.40 -3.65 6.33
C TRP A 252 11.71 -4.91 7.13
N LEU A 253 12.96 -5.35 7.09
CA LEU A 253 13.40 -6.54 7.83
C LEU A 253 13.35 -6.32 9.35
N LYS A 254 13.74 -5.14 9.81
CA LYS A 254 13.71 -4.76 11.23
C LYS A 254 12.28 -4.71 11.77
N GLU A 255 11.34 -4.13 11.00
CA GLU A 255 9.93 -4.05 11.36
C GLU A 255 9.17 -5.36 11.12
N ARG A 256 9.81 -6.37 10.51
CA ARG A 256 9.23 -7.69 10.18
C ARG A 256 7.98 -7.59 9.30
N GLY A 257 7.97 -6.68 8.33
CA GLY A 257 6.88 -6.53 7.38
C GLY A 257 5.58 -6.02 7.98
N TYR A 258 4.48 -6.23 7.28
CA TYR A 258 3.12 -5.94 7.77
C TYR A 258 2.74 -6.92 8.87
N PRO A 259 1.90 -6.51 9.85
CA PRO A 259 1.31 -7.44 10.82
C PRO A 259 0.58 -8.60 10.13
N GLU A 260 0.85 -9.83 10.57
CA GLU A 260 0.24 -11.05 10.04
C GLU A 260 -0.92 -11.55 10.89
N ASP A 261 -1.23 -10.85 11.98
CA ASP A 261 -2.40 -11.08 12.82
C ASP A 261 -3.67 -10.71 12.08
N THR A 262 -4.45 -11.68 11.71
CA THR A 262 -5.56 -11.50 10.76
C THR A 262 -6.85 -11.01 11.35
N TRP A 263 -6.90 -10.80 12.65
CA TRP A 263 -8.03 -10.14 13.29
C TRP A 263 -8.11 -8.62 12.96
N ILE A 264 -7.04 -8.03 12.38
CA ILE A 264 -6.97 -6.62 11.94
C ILE A 264 -6.85 -6.53 10.40
N ALA A 265 -7.59 -7.33 9.66
CA ALA A 265 -7.41 -7.44 8.21
C ALA A 265 -7.58 -6.11 7.46
N THR A 266 -8.51 -5.24 7.89
CA THR A 266 -8.89 -4.04 7.13
C THR A 266 -7.93 -2.86 7.31
N HIS A 267 -7.20 -2.77 8.43
CA HIS A 267 -6.32 -1.63 8.76
C HIS A 267 -4.87 -2.04 9.04
N CYS A 268 -4.48 -3.21 8.56
CA CYS A 268 -3.16 -3.76 8.75
C CYS A 268 -2.05 -2.85 8.18
N ASP A 269 -2.29 -2.23 7.04
CA ASP A 269 -1.40 -1.25 6.42
C ASP A 269 -1.23 0.01 7.28
N SER A 270 -2.32 0.52 7.86
CA SER A 270 -2.29 1.68 8.75
C SER A 270 -1.58 1.36 10.06
N LEU A 271 -1.80 0.15 10.61
CA LEU A 271 -1.10 -0.34 11.79
C LEU A 271 0.41 -0.41 11.53
N HIS A 272 0.82 -1.03 10.42
CA HIS A 272 2.23 -1.10 10.03
C HIS A 272 2.87 0.28 9.91
N LEU A 273 2.19 1.23 9.26
CA LEU A 273 2.66 2.60 9.14
C LEU A 273 2.92 3.23 10.51
N LEU A 274 1.99 3.07 11.44
CA LEU A 274 2.11 3.64 12.78
C LEU A 274 3.21 2.95 13.58
N MET A 275 3.34 1.62 13.50
CA MET A 275 4.45 0.87 14.10
C MET A 275 5.80 1.38 13.58
N THR A 276 5.95 1.49 12.27
CA THR A 276 7.15 2.00 11.61
C THR A 276 7.48 3.43 12.06
N ALA A 277 6.47 4.30 12.16
CA ALA A 277 6.66 5.68 12.60
C ALA A 277 7.09 5.79 14.07
N VAL A 278 6.51 5.00 14.97
CA VAL A 278 6.87 5.02 16.40
C VAL A 278 8.21 4.33 16.67
N SER A 279 8.66 3.41 15.81
CA SER A 279 10.00 2.81 15.91
C SER A 279 11.13 3.80 15.54
N GLY A 280 10.77 4.96 14.98
CA GLY A 280 11.65 6.07 14.68
C GLY A 280 12.03 6.20 13.21
N VAL A 281 11.44 5.42 12.32
CA VAL A 281 11.55 5.63 10.86
C VAL A 281 10.71 6.85 10.47
N ARG A 282 11.30 7.80 9.76
CA ARG A 282 10.64 9.08 9.46
C ARG A 282 9.72 8.99 8.27
N GLN A 283 8.51 9.53 8.36
CA GLN A 283 7.61 9.66 7.21
C GLN A 283 8.00 10.84 6.30
N LYS A 284 8.06 10.56 5.00
CA LYS A 284 8.19 11.57 3.95
C LYS A 284 7.10 11.39 2.91
N ASN A 285 6.28 12.42 2.73
CA ASN A 285 5.22 12.38 1.73
C ASN A 285 5.73 12.95 0.42
N LEU A 286 5.53 12.20 -0.66
CA LEU A 286 5.80 12.67 -2.01
C LEU A 286 4.72 13.70 -2.42
N PRO A 287 5.08 14.71 -3.23
CA PRO A 287 4.12 15.72 -3.67
C PRO A 287 3.21 15.25 -4.81
N TRP A 288 3.38 14.02 -5.26
CA TRP A 288 2.67 13.41 -6.39
C TRP A 288 1.63 12.41 -5.90
N LEU A 289 0.75 12.00 -6.82
CA LEU A 289 -0.40 11.18 -6.53
C LEU A 289 -0.21 9.73 -6.99
N VAL A 290 -0.94 8.83 -6.35
CA VAL A 290 -1.21 7.49 -6.88
C VAL A 290 -2.69 7.36 -7.17
N TYR A 291 -3.03 6.72 -8.27
CA TYR A 291 -4.36 6.62 -8.84
C TYR A 291 -4.85 5.19 -8.70
N HIS A 292 -5.85 5.00 -7.84
CA HIS A 292 -6.45 3.68 -7.65
C HIS A 292 -7.66 3.52 -8.58
N GLN A 293 -7.69 2.41 -9.29
CA GLN A 293 -8.78 2.00 -10.16
C GLN A 293 -9.92 1.46 -9.30
N GLU A 294 -10.98 2.28 -9.06
CA GLU A 294 -12.09 1.90 -8.18
C GLU A 294 -12.83 0.68 -8.72
N HIS A 295 -13.16 -0.21 -7.83
CA HIS A 295 -13.86 -1.46 -8.10
C HIS A 295 -14.82 -1.82 -6.96
N GLU A 296 -15.68 -2.81 -7.16
CA GLU A 296 -16.56 -3.31 -6.10
C GLU A 296 -15.75 -3.96 -4.97
N ARG A 297 -16.17 -3.70 -3.73
CA ARG A 297 -15.55 -4.24 -2.53
C ARG A 297 -16.41 -5.33 -1.92
N ARG A 298 -15.79 -6.40 -1.43
CA ARG A 298 -16.46 -7.49 -0.73
C ARG A 298 -16.62 -7.26 0.79
N PHE A 299 -16.19 -6.12 1.33
CA PHE A 299 -16.17 -5.88 2.77
C PHE A 299 -17.36 -5.09 3.26
N ASN A 300 -17.80 -5.38 4.49
CA ASN A 300 -18.89 -4.71 5.19
C ASN A 300 -18.31 -3.62 6.10
N PHE A 301 -18.82 -2.38 6.01
CA PHE A 301 -18.38 -1.20 6.78
C PHE A 301 -18.41 -1.40 8.31
N ASP A 302 -19.34 -2.20 8.84
CA ASP A 302 -19.42 -2.46 10.29
C ASP A 302 -18.20 -3.21 10.82
N THR A 303 -17.58 -4.06 9.99
CA THR A 303 -16.36 -4.77 10.32
C THR A 303 -15.15 -3.82 10.33
N GLU A 304 -15.12 -2.83 9.43
CA GLU A 304 -14.03 -1.86 9.34
C GLU A 304 -13.89 -1.02 10.61
N ASN A 305 -15.00 -0.52 11.17
CA ASN A 305 -14.98 0.27 12.40
C ASN A 305 -14.51 -0.55 13.61
N HIS A 306 -14.89 -1.82 13.67
CA HIS A 306 -14.43 -2.73 14.72
C HIS A 306 -12.92 -2.96 14.63
N ASP A 307 -12.40 -3.21 13.44
CA ASP A 307 -10.98 -3.45 13.20
C ASP A 307 -10.12 -2.21 13.51
N MET A 308 -10.61 -0.99 13.23
CA MET A 308 -9.94 0.25 13.63
C MET A 308 -9.78 0.36 15.15
N ASN A 309 -10.84 0.09 15.90
CA ASN A 309 -10.77 0.13 17.35
C ASN A 309 -9.77 -0.89 17.90
N LEU A 310 -9.76 -2.10 17.35
CA LEU A 310 -8.78 -3.13 17.71
C LEU A 310 -7.36 -2.68 17.42
N MET A 311 -7.10 -2.07 16.26
CA MET A 311 -5.80 -1.52 15.89
C MET A 311 -5.31 -0.50 16.93
N TYR A 312 -6.15 0.44 17.34
CA TYR A 312 -5.77 1.44 18.33
C TYR A 312 -5.52 0.84 19.70
N HIS A 313 -6.35 -0.11 20.12
CA HIS A 313 -6.12 -0.85 21.37
C HIS A 313 -4.81 -1.62 21.34
N HIS A 314 -4.48 -2.26 20.21
CA HIS A 314 -3.22 -2.97 20.04
C HIS A 314 -2.02 -2.02 20.14
N LEU A 315 -2.05 -0.87 19.44
CA LEU A 315 -1.01 0.15 19.54
C LEU A 315 -0.80 0.64 20.97
N LEU A 316 -1.88 0.98 21.67
CA LEU A 316 -1.82 1.48 23.04
C LEU A 316 -1.32 0.42 24.02
N ALA A 317 -1.75 -0.83 23.88
CA ALA A 317 -1.31 -1.94 24.72
C ALA A 317 0.19 -2.23 24.59
N ASN A 318 0.78 -1.96 23.42
CA ASN A 318 2.21 -2.10 23.15
C ASN A 318 3.01 -0.81 23.39
N GLY A 319 2.45 0.17 24.06
CA GLY A 319 3.15 1.38 24.48
C GLY A 319 3.35 2.42 23.39
N ALA A 320 2.61 2.33 22.29
CA ALA A 320 2.58 3.35 21.27
C ALA A 320 2.00 4.64 21.85
N VAL A 321 2.86 5.56 22.25
CA VAL A 321 2.49 6.88 22.75
C VAL A 321 2.83 7.90 21.68
N MET A 322 1.93 8.84 21.42
CA MET A 322 2.14 9.95 20.49
C MET A 322 3.24 10.94 20.94
N THR A 323 4.05 10.59 21.92
CA THR A 323 5.15 11.39 22.42
C THR A 323 6.45 10.97 21.75
N SER A 324 7.47 11.78 21.88
CA SER A 324 8.82 11.59 21.33
C SER A 324 9.55 10.29 21.76
N GLN A 325 8.92 9.42 22.53
CA GLN A 325 9.48 8.13 22.88
C GLN A 325 9.38 7.16 21.71
N LYS A 326 10.54 6.70 21.24
CA LYS A 326 10.62 5.60 20.31
C LYS A 326 10.15 4.33 20.98
N CYS A 327 9.15 3.70 20.40
CA CYS A 327 8.63 2.41 20.83
C CYS A 327 8.88 1.45 19.68
N SER A 328 9.58 0.36 19.93
CA SER A 328 9.74 -0.71 18.93
C SER A 328 8.96 -1.93 19.42
N PHE A 329 8.01 -2.38 18.64
CA PHE A 329 7.35 -3.65 18.86
C PHE A 329 7.05 -4.32 17.54
N ASN A 330 7.23 -5.62 17.50
CA ASN A 330 6.91 -6.47 16.35
C ASN A 330 5.72 -7.34 16.72
N THR A 331 4.75 -7.43 15.83
CA THR A 331 3.63 -8.37 15.95
C THR A 331 4.01 -9.75 15.39
N ASN A 332 4.96 -9.78 14.45
CA ASN A 332 5.36 -10.98 13.76
C ASN A 332 6.56 -11.67 14.41
N THR A 333 6.60 -12.99 14.29
CA THR A 333 7.73 -13.83 14.68
C THR A 333 8.87 -13.72 13.64
N ASP A 334 9.96 -14.47 13.86
CA ASP A 334 11.07 -14.51 12.90
C ASP A 334 10.70 -15.20 11.58
N ASP A 335 9.60 -15.96 11.56
CA ASP A 335 9.09 -16.72 10.40
C ASP A 335 8.17 -15.92 9.47
N TRP A 336 8.00 -14.63 9.74
CA TRP A 336 7.14 -13.74 8.94
C TRP A 336 7.43 -13.83 7.43
N GLY A 337 6.43 -13.56 6.62
CA GLY A 337 6.54 -13.62 5.17
C GLY A 337 6.68 -15.05 4.64
N ILE A 338 6.12 -16.02 5.36
CA ILE A 338 6.15 -17.44 4.97
C ILE A 338 7.59 -17.90 4.72
N PHE A 339 8.50 -17.51 5.62
CA PHE A 339 9.94 -17.71 5.43
C PHE A 339 10.33 -19.21 5.42
N ASN A 340 9.65 -20.03 6.23
CA ASN A 340 9.95 -21.44 6.38
C ASN A 340 9.45 -22.32 5.22
N TYR A 341 8.74 -21.74 4.25
CA TYR A 341 8.25 -22.45 3.08
C TYR A 341 9.15 -22.19 1.87
N ASP A 342 9.46 -23.28 1.16
CA ASP A 342 10.12 -23.21 -0.14
C ASP A 342 9.08 -22.89 -1.21
N LEU A 343 8.90 -21.61 -1.50
CA LEU A 343 7.90 -21.15 -2.46
C LEU A 343 8.45 -21.24 -3.88
N GLU A 344 7.60 -21.66 -4.81
CA GLU A 344 7.96 -21.67 -6.23
C GLU A 344 8.19 -20.24 -6.74
N GLU A 345 9.34 -20.01 -7.38
CA GLU A 345 9.71 -18.74 -7.99
C GLU A 345 9.97 -18.89 -9.49
N THR A 346 9.19 -18.19 -10.32
CA THR A 346 9.34 -18.17 -11.77
C THR A 346 9.83 -16.81 -12.24
N ASN A 347 10.89 -16.79 -13.05
CA ASN A 347 11.34 -15.56 -13.75
C ASN A 347 10.61 -15.43 -15.08
N VAL A 348 10.12 -14.23 -15.39
CA VAL A 348 9.38 -13.92 -16.61
C VAL A 348 10.19 -13.00 -17.51
#